data_02e2815e479afa61c20f4068fd5c3030
#
_entry.id   02e2815e479afa61c20f4068fd5c3030
#
_cell.length_a   1.000
_cell.length_b   1.000
_cell.length_c   1.000
_cell.angle_alpha   90.00
_cell.angle_beta   90.00
_cell.angle_gamma   90.00
#
_symmetry.space_group_name_H-M   'P 1'
#
loop_
_entity.id
_entity.type
_entity.pdbx_description
1 polymer ?
#
loop_
_entity_poly.entity_id
_entity_poly.type
_entity_poly.pdbx_seq_one_letter_code
_entity_poly.pdbx_strand_id
1 'polypeptide(L)'
;MYSLKHLLNFVFSFIIILLSSQSFSETISFKGLVLSDFWIKKVIANNNTTSGHIRIENKNEKNERLISVESDFSKITELHDMKIKNDIMIMKHIEEGVLIKSKSQLNLMPGSSHIMFIDLTKSLKKIKNQKVKFNFEKAGSIVINMPIINKTEKSNKKKKHRHH
;
A
#
# COMPACT_ATOMS: atom_id res chain seq x y z
N MET A 1 5.65 31.62 -44.54
CA MET A 1 5.17 30.29 -44.95
C MET A 1 5.93 29.22 -44.18
N TYR A 2 5.41 28.78 -43.04
CA TYR A 2 6.06 27.73 -42.25
C TYR A 2 5.95 26.39 -42.98
N SER A 3 7.10 25.74 -43.17
CA SER A 3 7.17 24.48 -43.94
C SER A 3 6.29 23.39 -43.27
N LEU A 4 5.54 22.64 -44.09
CA LEU A 4 4.74 21.48 -43.68
C LEU A 4 5.52 20.50 -42.78
N LYS A 5 6.85 20.46 -42.95
CA LYS A 5 7.77 19.66 -42.10
C LYS A 5 7.78 20.10 -40.64
N HIS A 6 7.71 21.40 -40.37
CA HIS A 6 7.69 21.92 -38.98
C HIS A 6 6.35 21.64 -38.30
N LEU A 7 5.24 21.72 -39.06
CA LEU A 7 3.92 21.36 -38.55
C LEU A 7 3.86 19.85 -38.21
N LEU A 8 4.38 18.99 -39.07
CA LEU A 8 4.41 17.55 -38.89
C LEU A 8 5.27 17.15 -37.67
N ASN A 9 6.43 17.79 -37.49
CA ASN A 9 7.30 17.57 -36.32
C ASN A 9 6.65 18.05 -35.02
N PHE A 10 5.89 19.15 -35.06
CA PHE A 10 5.18 19.67 -33.88
C PHE A 10 4.04 18.72 -33.46
N VAL A 11 3.27 18.19 -34.43
CA VAL A 11 2.21 17.24 -34.19
C VAL A 11 2.79 15.92 -33.66
N PHE A 12 3.90 15.43 -34.21
CA PHE A 12 4.56 14.21 -33.76
C PHE A 12 5.14 14.36 -32.35
N SER A 13 5.73 15.52 -32.02
CA SER A 13 6.21 15.83 -30.68
C SER A 13 5.06 15.92 -29.67
N PHE A 14 3.90 16.46 -30.06
CA PHE A 14 2.73 16.55 -29.20
C PHE A 14 2.09 15.19 -28.91
N ILE A 15 2.09 14.27 -29.89
CA ILE A 15 1.59 12.90 -29.73
C ILE A 15 2.47 12.11 -28.75
N ILE A 16 3.79 12.31 -28.76
CA ILE A 16 4.72 11.64 -27.83
C ILE A 16 4.48 12.09 -26.37
N ILE A 17 4.10 13.35 -26.15
CA ILE A 17 3.79 13.89 -24.81
C ILE A 17 2.49 13.30 -24.25
N LEU A 18 1.53 12.94 -25.10
CA LEU A 18 0.27 12.30 -24.70
C LEU A 18 0.41 10.82 -24.30
N LEU A 19 1.54 10.18 -24.61
CA LEU A 19 1.90 8.84 -24.15
C LEU A 19 2.57 8.85 -22.76
N SER A 20 2.28 9.87 -21.95
CA SER A 20 2.72 9.89 -20.54
C SER A 20 2.17 8.64 -19.84
N SER A 21 3.09 7.77 -19.44
CA SER A 21 2.86 6.52 -18.73
C SER A 21 1.94 6.75 -17.54
N GLN A 22 0.70 6.34 -17.66
CA GLN A 22 -0.20 6.23 -16.53
C GLN A 22 0.36 5.11 -15.64
N SER A 23 0.88 5.49 -14.50
CA SER A 23 1.25 4.55 -13.44
C SER A 23 -0.05 3.92 -12.93
N PHE A 24 -0.42 2.78 -13.51
CA PHE A 24 -1.54 1.98 -13.03
C PHE A 24 -1.16 1.45 -11.65
N SER A 25 -1.73 2.03 -10.60
CA SER A 25 -1.76 1.39 -9.30
C SER A 25 -2.65 0.15 -9.43
N GLU A 26 -2.09 -1.02 -9.20
CA GLU A 26 -2.85 -2.26 -9.23
C GLU A 26 -3.98 -2.19 -8.20
N THR A 27 -5.21 -2.50 -8.64
CA THR A 27 -6.42 -2.48 -7.82
C THR A 27 -7.12 -3.82 -7.95
N ILE A 28 -7.46 -4.43 -6.83
CA ILE A 28 -8.12 -5.73 -6.77
C ILE A 28 -9.50 -5.54 -6.15
N SER A 29 -10.54 -6.04 -6.81
CA SER A 29 -11.90 -6.09 -6.27
C SER A 29 -12.20 -7.48 -5.73
N PHE A 30 -12.65 -7.57 -4.48
CA PHE A 30 -12.94 -8.82 -3.79
C PHE A 30 -14.17 -8.69 -2.90
N LYS A 31 -15.29 -9.30 -3.28
CA LYS A 31 -16.54 -9.35 -2.51
C LYS A 31 -17.00 -7.98 -1.97
N GLY A 32 -16.95 -6.95 -2.81
CA GLY A 32 -17.31 -5.59 -2.44
C GLY A 32 -16.24 -4.80 -1.66
N LEU A 33 -15.07 -5.39 -1.46
CA LEU A 33 -13.87 -4.69 -1.02
C LEU A 33 -13.02 -4.30 -2.22
N VAL A 34 -12.40 -3.12 -2.16
CA VAL A 34 -11.43 -2.65 -3.16
C VAL A 34 -10.09 -2.47 -2.47
N LEU A 35 -9.11 -3.28 -2.88
CA LEU A 35 -7.77 -3.31 -2.33
C LEU A 35 -6.83 -2.62 -3.32
N SER A 36 -6.10 -1.61 -2.86
CA SER A 36 -5.23 -0.77 -3.69
C SER A 36 -4.00 -0.28 -2.91
N ASP A 37 -3.05 0.34 -3.61
CA ASP A 37 -1.82 0.91 -3.01
C ASP A 37 -1.08 -0.07 -2.09
N PHE A 38 -1.05 -1.36 -2.44
CA PHE A 38 -0.41 -2.38 -1.61
C PHE A 38 1.06 -2.59 -1.99
N TRP A 39 1.91 -2.66 -0.97
CA TRP A 39 3.35 -2.88 -1.14
C TRP A 39 4.00 -3.29 0.18
N ILE A 40 5.18 -3.91 0.06
CA ILE A 40 6.06 -4.25 1.19
C ILE A 40 7.28 -3.33 1.12
N LYS A 41 7.69 -2.77 2.24
CA LYS A 41 8.89 -1.93 2.34
C LYS A 41 10.13 -2.79 2.06
N LYS A 42 11.00 -2.32 1.16
CA LYS A 42 12.26 -2.99 0.86
C LYS A 42 13.16 -3.03 2.08
N VAL A 43 13.64 -4.21 2.42
CA VAL A 43 14.57 -4.40 3.54
C VAL A 43 15.93 -3.82 3.18
N ILE A 44 16.43 -2.92 4.02
CA ILE A 44 17.76 -2.30 3.91
C ILE A 44 18.63 -2.88 5.01
N ALA A 45 19.85 -3.24 4.69
CA ALA A 45 20.83 -3.84 5.62
C ALA A 45 20.39 -5.23 6.16
N ASN A 46 20.77 -5.54 7.40
CA ASN A 46 20.54 -6.84 8.04
C ASN A 46 19.28 -6.85 8.93
N ASN A 47 18.28 -6.03 8.60
CA ASN A 47 17.03 -6.01 9.37
C ASN A 47 16.26 -7.31 9.15
N ASN A 48 15.77 -7.88 10.26
CA ASN A 48 14.95 -9.08 10.28
C ASN A 48 13.45 -8.77 10.31
N THR A 49 13.08 -7.51 10.07
CA THR A 49 11.69 -7.04 10.05
C THR A 49 11.45 -6.12 8.88
N THR A 50 10.19 -6.09 8.42
CA THR A 50 9.73 -5.10 7.43
C THR A 50 8.25 -4.80 7.62
N SER A 51 7.76 -3.76 6.94
CA SER A 51 6.35 -3.37 6.99
C SER A 51 5.65 -3.59 5.65
N GLY A 52 4.37 -3.91 5.73
CA GLY A 52 3.45 -3.94 4.61
C GLY A 52 2.42 -2.83 4.70
N HIS A 53 1.98 -2.36 3.56
CA HIS A 53 1.05 -1.24 3.43
C HIS A 53 -0.03 -1.58 2.40
N ILE A 54 -1.26 -1.16 2.66
CA ILE A 54 -2.41 -1.40 1.79
C ILE A 54 -3.52 -0.41 2.11
N ARG A 55 -4.31 -0.08 1.11
CA ARG A 55 -5.58 0.62 1.24
C ARG A 55 -6.72 -0.36 0.95
N ILE A 56 -7.72 -0.42 1.84
CA ILE A 56 -8.87 -1.30 1.70
C ILE A 56 -10.13 -0.44 1.83
N GLU A 57 -10.89 -0.32 0.76
CA GLU A 57 -12.18 0.37 0.75
C GLU A 57 -13.31 -0.65 0.84
N ASN A 58 -14.24 -0.47 1.77
CA ASN A 58 -15.42 -1.29 1.89
C ASN A 58 -16.59 -0.62 1.15
N LYS A 59 -16.94 -1.14 -0.03
CA LYS A 59 -18.09 -0.69 -0.84
C LYS A 59 -19.42 -1.26 -0.38
N ASN A 60 -19.41 -2.23 0.56
CA ASN A 60 -20.62 -2.89 1.05
C ASN A 60 -21.43 -1.99 1.99
N GLU A 61 -22.71 -2.31 2.14
CA GLU A 61 -23.64 -1.67 3.11
C GLU A 61 -23.40 -2.12 4.56
N LYS A 62 -22.63 -3.19 4.76
CA LYS A 62 -22.31 -3.75 6.08
C LYS A 62 -20.85 -3.51 6.42
N ASN A 63 -20.60 -3.35 7.72
CA ASN A 63 -19.22 -3.33 8.23
C ASN A 63 -18.50 -4.63 7.91
N GLU A 64 -17.22 -4.54 7.68
CA GLU A 64 -16.29 -5.65 7.53
C GLU A 64 -15.20 -5.55 8.60
N ARG A 65 -14.45 -6.63 8.83
CA ARG A 65 -13.28 -6.62 9.71
C ARG A 65 -12.12 -7.35 9.04
N LEU A 66 -10.97 -6.73 8.99
CA LEU A 66 -9.71 -7.42 8.68
C LEU A 66 -9.25 -8.11 9.98
N ILE A 67 -9.41 -9.44 10.05
CA ILE A 67 -9.11 -10.22 11.26
C ILE A 67 -7.60 -10.38 11.43
N SER A 68 -6.92 -10.83 10.37
CA SER A 68 -5.49 -11.12 10.40
C SER A 68 -4.86 -11.03 9.02
N VAL A 69 -3.54 -10.98 9.02
CA VAL A 69 -2.69 -11.06 7.83
C VAL A 69 -1.66 -12.16 8.05
N GLU A 70 -1.40 -12.97 7.02
CA GLU A 70 -0.46 -14.09 7.07
C GLU A 70 0.56 -14.00 5.94
N SER A 71 1.79 -14.48 6.18
CA SER A 71 2.82 -14.60 5.16
C SER A 71 3.70 -15.85 5.40
N ASP A 72 4.30 -16.38 4.33
CA ASP A 72 5.24 -17.50 4.39
C ASP A 72 6.70 -17.07 4.57
N PHE A 73 6.95 -15.78 4.51
CA PHE A 73 8.30 -15.20 4.57
C PHE A 73 8.64 -14.53 5.90
N SER A 74 7.75 -14.57 6.88
CA SER A 74 7.99 -14.14 8.27
C SER A 74 7.40 -15.16 9.25
N LYS A 75 8.01 -15.29 10.43
CA LYS A 75 7.47 -16.15 11.49
C LYS A 75 6.24 -15.54 12.13
N ILE A 76 6.23 -14.22 12.24
CA ILE A 76 5.15 -13.45 12.88
C ILE A 76 4.70 -12.38 11.90
N THR A 77 3.37 -12.28 11.69
CA THR A 77 2.75 -11.21 10.90
C THR A 77 1.63 -10.59 11.73
N GLU A 78 1.74 -9.30 12.00
CA GLU A 78 0.86 -8.57 12.92
C GLU A 78 0.31 -7.28 12.29
N LEU A 79 -0.89 -6.88 12.74
CA LEU A 79 -1.43 -5.54 12.52
C LEU A 79 -1.01 -4.65 13.67
N HIS A 80 -0.34 -3.55 13.38
CA HIS A 80 0.09 -2.58 14.37
C HIS A 80 -0.64 -1.25 14.20
N ASP A 81 -1.08 -0.67 15.31
CA ASP A 81 -1.52 0.73 15.40
C ASP A 81 -0.34 1.60 15.83
N MET A 82 -0.23 2.77 15.23
CA MET A 82 0.80 3.74 15.56
C MET A 82 0.16 5.04 16.02
N LYS A 83 0.46 5.44 17.26
CA LYS A 83 0.02 6.70 17.86
C LYS A 83 1.21 7.52 18.31
N ILE A 84 1.12 8.83 18.13
CA ILE A 84 2.09 9.77 18.71
C ILE A 84 1.45 10.36 19.97
N LYS A 85 2.10 10.17 21.12
CA LYS A 85 1.71 10.77 22.39
C LYS A 85 2.92 11.45 22.99
N ASN A 86 2.83 12.77 23.25
CA ASN A 86 3.93 13.59 23.78
C ASN A 86 5.25 13.43 22.98
N ASP A 87 5.16 13.51 21.65
CA ASP A 87 6.26 13.32 20.69
C ASP A 87 6.92 11.92 20.72
N ILE A 88 6.37 10.99 21.50
CA ILE A 88 6.79 9.60 21.52
C ILE A 88 5.90 8.77 20.61
N MET A 89 6.53 8.02 19.72
CA MET A 89 5.84 7.07 18.85
C MET A 89 5.57 5.78 19.63
N ILE A 90 4.29 5.45 19.82
CA ILE A 90 3.84 4.23 20.49
C ILE A 90 3.27 3.31 19.42
N MET A 91 3.80 2.09 19.30
CA MET A 91 3.26 1.03 18.46
C MET A 91 2.59 -0.01 19.35
N LYS A 92 1.39 -0.43 18.97
CA LYS A 92 0.62 -1.45 19.67
C LYS A 92 0.10 -2.49 18.68
N HIS A 93 0.24 -3.76 19.01
CA HIS A 93 -0.38 -4.86 18.28
C HIS A 93 -1.91 -4.79 18.39
N ILE A 94 -2.63 -5.02 17.29
CA ILE A 94 -4.09 -5.05 17.21
C ILE A 94 -4.52 -6.51 17.15
N GLU A 95 -4.86 -7.09 18.29
CA GLU A 95 -5.21 -8.52 18.39
C GLU A 95 -6.58 -8.86 17.79
N GLU A 96 -7.55 -7.96 17.95
CA GLU A 96 -8.94 -8.18 17.51
C GLU A 96 -9.18 -7.84 16.02
N GLY A 97 -8.12 -7.54 15.27
CA GLY A 97 -8.24 -7.06 13.89
C GLY A 97 -8.80 -5.63 13.80
N VAL A 98 -8.99 -5.15 12.58
CA VAL A 98 -9.37 -3.75 12.30
C VAL A 98 -10.74 -3.67 11.66
N LEU A 99 -11.65 -2.92 12.28
CA LEU A 99 -13.00 -2.65 11.75
C LEU A 99 -12.92 -1.74 10.52
N ILE A 100 -13.58 -2.13 9.45
CA ILE A 100 -13.77 -1.35 8.22
C ILE A 100 -15.25 -1.04 8.09
N LYS A 101 -15.65 0.17 8.47
CA LYS A 101 -17.06 0.55 8.43
C LYS A 101 -17.62 0.47 7.01
N SER A 102 -18.94 0.29 6.90
CA SER A 102 -19.67 0.41 5.64
C SER A 102 -19.29 1.70 4.91
N LYS A 103 -19.10 1.66 3.59
CA LYS A 103 -18.76 2.81 2.74
C LYS A 103 -17.54 3.60 3.20
N SER A 104 -16.63 2.97 3.94
CA SER A 104 -15.43 3.63 4.46
C SER A 104 -14.15 2.91 4.01
N GLN A 105 -13.03 3.49 4.39
CA GLN A 105 -11.72 3.04 3.97
C GLN A 105 -10.80 2.82 5.18
N LEU A 106 -10.08 1.69 5.17
CA LEU A 106 -8.94 1.42 6.04
C LEU A 106 -7.65 1.75 5.29
N ASN A 107 -6.79 2.54 5.92
CA ASN A 107 -5.47 2.88 5.39
C ASN A 107 -4.38 2.32 6.31
N LEU A 108 -3.73 1.25 5.89
CA LEU A 108 -2.52 0.73 6.52
C LEU A 108 -1.32 1.32 5.79
N MET A 109 -0.88 2.54 6.18
CA MET A 109 0.11 3.34 5.47
C MET A 109 1.24 3.80 6.40
N PRO A 110 2.40 4.20 5.86
CA PRO A 110 3.48 4.76 6.68
C PRO A 110 2.99 5.94 7.52
N GLY A 111 3.38 5.97 8.78
CA GLY A 111 2.96 7.02 9.71
C GLY A 111 1.58 6.79 10.34
N SER A 112 0.96 5.63 10.11
CA SER A 112 -0.30 5.20 10.72
C SER A 112 -0.24 3.70 11.03
N SER A 113 -1.40 3.05 11.23
CA SER A 113 -1.48 1.60 11.34
C SER A 113 -0.87 0.93 10.11
N HIS A 114 -0.22 -0.22 10.28
CA HIS A 114 0.48 -0.95 9.22
C HIS A 114 0.60 -2.44 9.55
N ILE A 115 1.05 -3.22 8.56
CA ILE A 115 1.36 -4.63 8.74
C ILE A 115 2.84 -4.74 9.13
N MET A 116 3.16 -5.53 10.14
CA MET A 116 4.54 -5.87 10.52
C MET A 116 4.83 -7.33 10.17
N PHE A 117 5.93 -7.54 9.45
CA PHE A 117 6.52 -8.84 9.17
C PHE A 117 7.78 -8.98 10.02
N ILE A 118 7.75 -9.87 11.01
CA ILE A 118 8.78 -10.03 12.04
C ILE A 118 9.42 -11.40 11.87
N ASP A 119 10.71 -11.49 12.14
CA ASP A 119 11.52 -12.70 11.98
C ASP A 119 11.42 -13.27 10.55
N LEU A 120 11.93 -12.50 9.59
CA LEU A 120 11.97 -12.91 8.19
C LEU A 120 12.71 -14.24 8.02
N THR A 121 12.05 -15.22 7.41
CA THR A 121 12.58 -16.58 7.20
C THR A 121 13.50 -16.65 5.99
N LYS A 122 13.47 -15.63 5.12
CA LYS A 122 14.29 -15.54 3.91
C LYS A 122 14.65 -14.09 3.60
N SER A 123 15.77 -13.89 2.91
CA SER A 123 16.21 -12.57 2.48
C SER A 123 15.29 -12.02 1.38
N LEU A 124 14.72 -10.84 1.60
CA LEU A 124 13.87 -10.14 0.62
C LEU A 124 14.65 -9.18 -0.30
N LYS A 125 15.99 -9.08 -0.17
CA LYS A 125 16.81 -8.08 -0.89
C LYS A 125 16.70 -8.15 -2.42
N LYS A 126 16.62 -9.36 -2.98
CA LYS A 126 16.55 -9.61 -4.44
C LYS A 126 15.14 -10.01 -4.92
N ILE A 127 14.19 -10.13 -4.02
CA ILE A 127 12.83 -10.55 -4.33
C ILE A 127 12.01 -9.32 -4.72
N LYS A 128 11.22 -9.42 -5.80
CA LYS A 128 10.39 -8.32 -6.31
C LYS A 128 9.00 -8.28 -5.67
N ASN A 129 8.42 -9.44 -5.39
CA ASN A 129 7.06 -9.58 -4.87
C ASN A 129 6.99 -10.69 -3.83
N GLN A 130 6.03 -10.59 -2.90
CA GLN A 130 5.70 -11.66 -1.95
C GLN A 130 4.19 -11.81 -1.82
N LYS A 131 3.75 -13.06 -1.64
CA LYS A 131 2.35 -13.39 -1.38
C LYS A 131 2.02 -13.08 0.07
N VAL A 132 0.92 -12.37 0.28
CA VAL A 132 0.37 -12.04 1.59
C VAL A 132 -1.11 -12.39 1.59
N LYS A 133 -1.56 -13.14 2.59
CA LYS A 133 -2.96 -13.54 2.75
C LYS A 133 -3.65 -12.61 3.74
N PHE A 134 -4.78 -12.08 3.34
CA PHE A 134 -5.65 -11.22 4.15
C PHE A 134 -6.90 -12.00 4.53
N ASN A 135 -7.22 -12.09 5.81
CA ASN A 135 -8.38 -12.81 6.32
C ASN A 135 -9.41 -11.79 6.83
N PHE A 136 -10.57 -11.79 6.20
CA PHE A 136 -11.71 -10.94 6.56
C PHE A 136 -12.80 -11.75 7.26
N GLU A 137 -13.56 -11.10 8.15
CA GLU A 137 -14.61 -11.72 8.94
C GLU A 137 -15.75 -12.29 8.06
N LYS A 138 -16.22 -11.50 7.09
CA LYS A 138 -17.36 -11.84 6.22
C LYS A 138 -16.94 -12.20 4.80
N ALA A 139 -16.00 -11.46 4.23
CA ALA A 139 -15.54 -11.70 2.87
C ALA A 139 -14.69 -12.97 2.75
N GLY A 140 -14.14 -13.52 3.85
CA GLY A 140 -13.22 -14.65 3.83
C GLY A 140 -11.80 -14.22 3.49
N SER A 141 -11.03 -15.04 2.78
CA SER A 141 -9.60 -14.80 2.57
C SER A 141 -9.25 -14.54 1.12
N ILE A 142 -8.26 -13.66 0.92
CA ILE A 142 -7.64 -13.39 -0.39
C ILE A 142 -6.12 -13.35 -0.25
N VAL A 143 -5.42 -13.85 -1.26
CA VAL A 143 -3.96 -13.79 -1.37
C VAL A 143 -3.58 -12.74 -2.40
N ILE A 144 -2.74 -11.79 -2.02
CA ILE A 144 -2.26 -10.69 -2.86
C ILE A 144 -0.76 -10.84 -3.08
N ASN A 145 -0.32 -10.68 -4.31
CA ASN A 145 1.09 -10.66 -4.65
C ASN A 145 1.62 -9.21 -4.52
N MET A 146 2.12 -8.85 -3.34
CA MET A 146 2.52 -7.48 -3.01
C MET A 146 3.94 -7.18 -3.50
N PRO A 147 4.15 -6.07 -4.25
CA PRO A 147 5.49 -5.67 -4.68
C PRO A 147 6.35 -5.18 -3.51
N ILE A 148 7.65 -5.50 -3.57
CA ILE A 148 8.66 -5.01 -2.61
C ILE A 148 9.33 -3.78 -3.20
N ILE A 149 9.07 -2.61 -2.63
CA ILE A 149 9.56 -1.34 -3.17
C ILE A 149 10.22 -0.46 -2.11
N ASN A 150 11.09 0.42 -2.57
CA ASN A 150 11.72 1.44 -1.74
C ASN A 150 10.90 2.73 -1.79
N LYS A 151 9.74 2.73 -1.12
CA LYS A 151 8.93 3.95 -0.93
C LYS A 151 9.37 4.65 0.35
N THR A 152 9.99 5.81 0.25
CA THR A 152 10.33 6.64 1.42
C THR A 152 9.12 7.49 1.80
N GLU A 153 8.93 7.77 3.10
CA GLU A 153 7.78 8.50 3.69
C GLU A 153 7.59 9.95 3.19
N LYS A 154 8.45 10.41 2.26
CA LYS A 154 8.47 11.81 1.81
C LYS A 154 7.27 12.26 0.96
N SER A 155 6.38 11.36 0.51
CA SER A 155 5.29 11.78 -0.40
C SER A 155 4.12 12.49 0.28
N ASN A 156 3.94 12.38 1.60
CA ASN A 156 2.78 12.94 2.32
C ASN A 156 2.97 14.36 2.88
N LYS A 157 4.19 14.93 2.88
CA LYS A 157 4.44 16.29 3.42
C LYS A 157 4.10 17.43 2.46
N LYS A 158 3.81 17.19 1.18
CA LYS A 158 3.58 18.26 0.19
C LYS A 158 2.17 18.89 0.15
N LYS A 159 1.21 18.42 0.96
CA LYS A 159 -0.16 18.97 0.96
C LYS A 159 -0.51 19.93 2.10
N LYS A 160 0.40 20.27 3.03
CA LYS A 160 0.05 21.05 4.23
C LYS A 160 0.53 22.52 4.27
N HIS A 161 1.14 23.04 3.20
CA HIS A 161 1.56 24.45 3.15
C HIS A 161 1.09 25.13 1.86
N ARG A 162 -0.21 25.43 1.77
CA ARG A 162 -0.75 26.47 0.87
C ARG A 162 -2.09 26.95 1.40
N HIS A 163 -2.05 27.72 2.49
CA HIS A 163 -3.07 28.70 2.84
C HIS A 163 -2.39 29.79 3.69
N HIS A 164 -1.96 30.82 3.05
CA HIS A 164 -1.93 32.19 3.55
C HIS A 164 -2.37 33.08 2.39
#